data_79774ca474e444f31550accfb8395101
#
_entry.id   79774ca474e444f31550accfb8395101
#
_cell.length_a   1.000
_cell.length_b   1.000
_cell.length_c   1.000
_cell.angle_alpha   90.00
_cell.angle_beta   90.00
_cell.angle_gamma   90.00
#
_symmetry.space_group_name_H-M   'P 1'
#
loop_
_entity.id
_entity.type
_entity.pdbx_description
1 polymer ?
#
loop_
_entity_poly.entity_id
_entity_poly.type
_entity_poly.pdbx_seq_one_letter_code
_entity_poly.pdbx_strand_id
1 'polypeptide(L)'
;MINVLLVDDHELVRAGIRRILEDIKGIKVAGELCCGEDAVKWCRTNSANVVLMDMNMPGIGGLEATRKIARTFVDTKVIMLTVHTENPLPAKVMQAGAAGYLSKGAAPQEVVNAIRSVFAGQRYIASDIAQQMALSQIEPEKNESPFASLSERELQIMLMITKGQKVNEISEQLNLSPKTVNSYRYRMFSKLNIHGDVELTHLAIRHGLCNAETLLSQ
;
A
#
# COMPACT_ATOMS: atom_id res chain seq x y z
N MET A 1 7.44 -7.35 24.10
CA MET A 1 6.10 -7.53 23.52
C MET A 1 6.03 -6.64 22.29
N ILE A 2 5.59 -7.15 21.15
CA ILE A 2 5.52 -6.39 19.88
C ILE A 2 4.10 -5.81 19.79
N ASN A 3 3.99 -4.49 19.81
CA ASN A 3 2.72 -3.78 19.64
C ASN A 3 2.43 -3.62 18.14
N VAL A 4 1.31 -4.17 17.67
CA VAL A 4 0.89 -4.16 16.27
C VAL A 4 -0.36 -3.29 16.13
N LEU A 5 -0.33 -2.35 15.19
CA LEU A 5 -1.49 -1.59 14.75
C LEU A 5 -2.03 -2.23 13.47
N LEU A 6 -3.34 -2.52 13.43
CA LEU A 6 -4.03 -3.01 12.24
C LEU A 6 -4.74 -1.85 11.53
N VAL A 7 -4.51 -1.70 10.24
CA VAL A 7 -5.11 -0.64 9.43
C VAL A 7 -5.63 -1.23 8.13
N ASP A 8 -6.95 -1.39 8.03
CA ASP A 8 -7.65 -1.96 6.87
C ASP A 8 -9.10 -1.45 6.90
N ASP A 9 -9.70 -1.07 5.80
CA ASP A 9 -11.09 -0.62 5.76
C ASP A 9 -12.11 -1.79 5.83
N HIS A 10 -11.65 -3.03 5.59
CA HIS A 10 -12.47 -4.23 5.68
C HIS A 10 -12.48 -4.80 7.11
N GLU A 11 -13.60 -4.65 7.80
CA GLU A 11 -13.77 -5.12 9.19
C GLU A 11 -13.47 -6.62 9.36
N LEU A 12 -13.93 -7.45 8.41
CA LEU A 12 -13.73 -8.90 8.46
C LEU A 12 -12.23 -9.28 8.37
N VAL A 13 -11.45 -8.55 7.55
CA VAL A 13 -10.00 -8.76 7.44
C VAL A 13 -9.31 -8.38 8.74
N ARG A 14 -9.65 -7.22 9.34
CA ARG A 14 -9.10 -6.82 10.64
C ARG A 14 -9.41 -7.84 11.72
N ALA A 15 -10.67 -8.26 11.83
CA ALA A 15 -11.10 -9.27 12.81
C ALA A 15 -10.34 -10.60 12.63
N GLY A 16 -10.14 -11.03 11.39
CA GLY A 16 -9.39 -12.25 11.08
C GLY A 16 -7.93 -12.15 11.50
N ILE A 17 -7.24 -11.07 11.13
CA ILE A 17 -5.84 -10.85 11.51
C ILE A 17 -5.70 -10.70 13.02
N ARG A 18 -6.58 -9.95 13.66
CA ARG A 18 -6.62 -9.82 15.12
C ARG A 18 -6.71 -11.19 15.79
N ARG A 19 -7.65 -12.04 15.37
CA ARG A 19 -7.82 -13.39 15.92
C ARG A 19 -6.55 -14.24 15.78
N ILE A 20 -5.86 -14.14 14.64
CA ILE A 20 -4.58 -14.83 14.42
C ILE A 20 -3.53 -14.35 15.43
N LEU A 21 -3.45 -13.04 15.68
CA LEU A 21 -2.40 -12.46 16.52
C LEU A 21 -2.67 -12.61 18.02
N GLU A 22 -3.93 -12.67 18.46
CA GLU A 22 -4.32 -12.84 19.88
C GLU A 22 -3.76 -14.11 20.50
N ASP A 23 -3.63 -15.19 19.72
CA ASP A 23 -3.13 -16.48 20.21
C ASP A 23 -1.58 -16.57 20.20
N ILE A 24 -0.89 -15.49 19.72
CA ILE A 24 0.56 -15.51 19.55
C ILE A 24 1.28 -14.83 20.73
N LYS A 25 2.03 -15.62 21.50
CA LYS A 25 2.83 -15.08 22.60
C LYS A 25 3.85 -14.05 22.11
N GLY A 26 3.87 -12.92 22.79
CA GLY A 26 4.83 -11.83 22.53
C GLY A 26 4.35 -10.81 21.49
N ILE A 27 3.16 -10.95 20.91
CA ILE A 27 2.51 -9.99 20.03
C ILE A 27 1.22 -9.48 20.69
N LYS A 28 0.93 -8.20 20.54
CA LYS A 28 -0.30 -7.57 21.02
C LYS A 28 -0.85 -6.62 19.96
N VAL A 29 -2.12 -6.74 19.63
CA VAL A 29 -2.84 -5.74 18.84
C VAL A 29 -3.06 -4.51 19.73
N ALA A 30 -2.41 -3.40 19.39
CA ALA A 30 -2.45 -2.14 20.13
C ALA A 30 -3.59 -1.22 19.69
N GLY A 31 -4.10 -1.43 18.48
CA GLY A 31 -5.21 -0.66 17.91
C GLY A 31 -5.67 -1.20 16.57
N GLU A 32 -6.84 -0.77 16.18
CA GLU A 32 -7.46 -1.08 14.87
C GLU A 32 -8.03 0.19 14.28
N LEU A 33 -7.74 0.44 13.00
CA LEU A 33 -8.17 1.63 12.28
C LEU A 33 -8.62 1.26 10.87
N CYS A 34 -9.46 2.10 10.27
CA CYS A 34 -10.04 1.85 8.94
C CYS A 34 -9.51 2.77 7.84
N CYS A 35 -8.61 3.71 8.15
CA CYS A 35 -8.04 4.62 7.14
C CYS A 35 -6.61 5.05 7.47
N GLY A 36 -5.89 5.49 6.43
CA GLY A 36 -4.50 5.91 6.54
C GLY A 36 -4.27 7.17 7.36
N GLU A 37 -5.22 8.12 7.31
CA GLU A 37 -5.16 9.38 8.07
C GLU A 37 -5.16 9.14 9.57
N ASP A 38 -6.04 8.26 10.01
CA ASP A 38 -6.16 7.95 11.43
C ASP A 38 -4.97 7.13 11.90
N ALA A 39 -4.38 6.28 11.05
CA ALA A 39 -3.14 5.58 11.36
C ALA A 39 -1.99 6.57 11.63
N VAL A 40 -1.82 7.59 10.76
CA VAL A 40 -0.81 8.63 10.94
C VAL A 40 -1.06 9.45 12.20
N LYS A 41 -2.33 9.81 12.50
CA LYS A 41 -2.70 10.53 13.75
C LYS A 41 -2.43 9.68 14.98
N TRP A 42 -2.82 8.42 14.94
CA TRP A 42 -2.67 7.47 16.05
C TRP A 42 -1.19 7.28 16.44
N CYS A 43 -0.29 7.17 15.46
CA CYS A 43 1.15 7.06 15.70
C CYS A 43 1.77 8.29 16.36
N ARG A 44 1.08 9.45 16.44
CA ARG A 44 1.56 10.63 17.13
C ARG A 44 1.42 10.53 18.65
N THR A 45 0.43 9.82 19.13
CA THR A 45 0.04 9.75 20.53
C THR A 45 0.21 8.37 21.13
N ASN A 46 0.44 7.37 20.30
CA ASN A 46 0.59 5.98 20.70
C ASN A 46 1.85 5.36 20.08
N SER A 47 2.31 4.26 20.66
CA SER A 47 3.48 3.54 20.17
C SER A 47 3.08 2.20 19.55
N ALA A 48 3.32 2.03 18.25
CA ALA A 48 3.32 0.76 17.57
C ALA A 48 4.72 0.40 17.13
N ASN A 49 5.12 -0.85 17.30
CA ASN A 49 6.38 -1.35 16.74
C ASN A 49 6.20 -1.70 15.26
N VAL A 50 5.04 -2.28 14.92
CA VAL A 50 4.70 -2.70 13.56
C VAL A 50 3.29 -2.25 13.22
N VAL A 51 3.10 -1.72 12.02
CA VAL A 51 1.80 -1.41 11.44
C VAL A 51 1.55 -2.39 10.30
N LEU A 52 0.46 -3.16 10.37
CA LEU A 52 -0.06 -3.90 9.23
C LEU A 52 -1.02 -2.96 8.48
N MET A 53 -0.64 -2.56 7.27
CA MET A 53 -1.30 -1.51 6.51
C MET A 53 -1.90 -2.06 5.23
N ASP A 54 -3.21 -1.97 5.07
CA ASP A 54 -3.80 -2.21 3.76
C ASP A 54 -3.40 -1.13 2.75
N MET A 55 -3.19 -1.52 1.51
CA MET A 55 -2.87 -0.60 0.44
C MET A 55 -4.10 0.17 -0.05
N ASN A 56 -5.23 -0.52 -0.17
CA ASN A 56 -6.42 -0.05 -0.86
C ASN A 56 -7.48 0.50 0.10
N MET A 57 -7.16 1.53 0.85
CA MET A 57 -8.12 2.22 1.70
C MET A 57 -8.59 3.54 1.06
N PRO A 58 -9.77 4.06 1.45
CA PRO A 58 -10.20 5.41 1.07
C PRO A 58 -9.24 6.48 1.64
N GLY A 59 -9.40 7.73 1.18
CA GLY A 59 -8.59 8.85 1.63
C GLY A 59 -7.18 8.84 1.03
N ILE A 60 -6.16 9.09 1.84
CA ILE A 60 -4.74 9.09 1.38
C ILE A 60 -4.25 7.70 0.96
N GLY A 61 -4.97 6.63 1.32
CA GLY A 61 -4.58 5.24 1.06
C GLY A 61 -3.35 4.78 1.85
N GLY A 62 -3.06 3.46 1.74
CA GLY A 62 -1.98 2.86 2.52
C GLY A 62 -0.59 3.30 2.10
N LEU A 63 -0.36 3.57 0.81
CA LEU A 63 0.96 3.96 0.30
C LEU A 63 1.43 5.31 0.89
N GLU A 64 0.56 6.33 0.89
CA GLU A 64 0.91 7.63 1.47
C GLU A 64 0.96 7.59 2.99
N ALA A 65 0.06 6.83 3.64
CA ALA A 65 0.13 6.59 5.07
C ALA A 65 1.48 5.96 5.46
N THR A 66 1.92 4.94 4.73
CA THR A 66 3.22 4.29 4.90
C THR A 66 4.37 5.30 4.78
N ARG A 67 4.35 6.13 3.73
CA ARG A 67 5.38 7.16 3.54
C ARG A 67 5.44 8.15 4.71
N LYS A 68 4.29 8.63 5.17
CA LYS A 68 4.19 9.56 6.30
C LYS A 68 4.69 8.91 7.60
N ILE A 69 4.29 7.67 7.87
CA ILE A 69 4.70 6.93 9.07
C ILE A 69 6.22 6.68 9.03
N ALA A 70 6.75 6.12 7.95
CA ALA A 70 8.17 5.80 7.83
C ALA A 70 9.10 7.02 7.94
N ARG A 71 8.64 8.19 7.48
CA ARG A 71 9.42 9.44 7.59
C ARG A 71 9.36 10.09 8.96
N THR A 72 8.24 9.94 9.67
CA THR A 72 7.98 10.67 10.92
C THR A 72 8.27 9.82 12.15
N PHE A 73 8.03 8.52 12.08
CA PHE A 73 8.12 7.59 13.20
C PHE A 73 9.11 6.47 12.87
N VAL A 74 10.41 6.76 12.98
CA VAL A 74 11.51 5.88 12.54
C VAL A 74 11.54 4.51 13.23
N ASP A 75 11.00 4.43 14.44
CA ASP A 75 10.91 3.20 15.22
C ASP A 75 9.69 2.34 14.84
N THR A 76 8.70 2.93 14.19
CA THR A 76 7.51 2.22 13.71
C THR A 76 7.76 1.66 12.32
N LYS A 77 7.67 0.35 12.16
CA LYS A 77 7.85 -0.34 10.88
C LYS A 77 6.51 -0.63 10.24
N VAL A 78 6.41 -0.47 8.93
CA VAL A 78 5.16 -0.74 8.20
C VAL A 78 5.32 -1.99 7.34
N ILE A 79 4.40 -2.93 7.48
CA ILE A 79 4.22 -4.07 6.57
C ILE A 79 2.96 -3.78 5.75
N MET A 80 3.12 -3.72 4.44
CA MET A 80 1.99 -3.57 3.52
C MET A 80 1.28 -4.91 3.35
N LEU A 81 -0.05 -4.89 3.51
CA LEU A 81 -0.95 -6.00 3.16
C LEU A 81 -1.72 -5.63 1.90
N THR A 82 -1.77 -6.53 0.93
CA THR A 82 -2.45 -6.25 -0.33
C THR A 82 -2.96 -7.51 -1.00
N VAL A 83 -3.96 -7.36 -1.85
CA VAL A 83 -4.37 -8.41 -2.81
C VAL A 83 -3.53 -8.39 -4.08
N HIS A 84 -2.77 -7.31 -4.30
CA HIS A 84 -1.96 -7.10 -5.49
C HIS A 84 -0.52 -7.54 -5.22
N THR A 85 -0.07 -8.58 -5.90
CA THR A 85 1.28 -9.14 -5.73
C THR A 85 2.20 -8.86 -6.92
N GLU A 86 1.64 -8.29 -8.00
CA GLU A 86 2.35 -8.10 -9.26
C GLU A 86 3.20 -6.82 -9.28
N ASN A 87 4.29 -6.87 -10.06
CA ASN A 87 5.12 -5.69 -10.32
C ASN A 87 4.31 -4.57 -11.04
N PRO A 88 4.59 -3.29 -10.76
CA PRO A 88 5.75 -2.76 -10.01
C PRO A 88 5.44 -2.44 -8.53
N LEU A 89 4.29 -2.83 -7.99
CA LEU A 89 3.81 -2.37 -6.69
C LEU A 89 4.75 -2.73 -5.52
N PRO A 90 5.26 -3.97 -5.38
CA PRO A 90 6.11 -4.31 -4.25
C PRO A 90 7.36 -3.42 -4.17
N ALA A 91 8.05 -3.21 -5.30
CA ALA A 91 9.23 -2.35 -5.34
C ALA A 91 8.92 -0.90 -4.94
N LYS A 92 7.82 -0.32 -5.45
CA LYS A 92 7.40 1.05 -5.15
C LYS A 92 7.00 1.23 -3.68
N VAL A 93 6.32 0.24 -3.11
CA VAL A 93 5.93 0.24 -1.68
C VAL A 93 7.16 0.17 -0.79
N MET A 94 8.14 -0.67 -1.13
CA MET A 94 9.40 -0.74 -0.39
C MET A 94 10.22 0.55 -0.51
N GLN A 95 10.20 1.22 -1.67
CA GLN A 95 10.81 2.54 -1.87
C GLN A 95 10.11 3.64 -1.05
N ALA A 96 8.79 3.56 -0.89
CA ALA A 96 8.02 4.48 -0.05
C ALA A 96 8.34 4.35 1.45
N GLY A 97 9.10 3.35 1.85
CA GLY A 97 9.58 3.16 3.22
C GLY A 97 8.94 2.00 3.97
N ALA A 98 8.17 1.14 3.29
CA ALA A 98 7.70 -0.09 3.92
C ALA A 98 8.89 -1.00 4.30
N ALA A 99 8.77 -1.66 5.45
CA ALA A 99 9.72 -2.66 5.92
C ALA A 99 9.33 -4.08 5.50
N GLY A 100 8.05 -4.28 5.14
CA GLY A 100 7.56 -5.57 4.66
C GLY A 100 6.44 -5.44 3.64
N TYR A 101 6.25 -6.55 2.88
CA TYR A 101 5.20 -6.68 1.87
C TYR A 101 4.64 -8.10 1.88
N LEU A 102 3.32 -8.23 2.07
CA LEU A 102 2.60 -9.49 2.15
C LEU A 102 1.32 -9.45 1.32
N SER A 103 0.92 -10.61 0.82
CA SER A 103 -0.44 -10.81 0.32
C SER A 103 -1.46 -10.88 1.47
N LYS A 104 -2.67 -10.34 1.28
CA LYS A 104 -3.80 -10.57 2.22
C LYS A 104 -4.20 -12.05 2.31
N GLY A 105 -3.80 -12.88 1.36
CA GLY A 105 -3.98 -14.34 1.37
C GLY A 105 -2.84 -15.10 2.05
N ALA A 106 -1.85 -14.42 2.62
CA ALA A 106 -0.72 -15.06 3.29
C ALA A 106 -1.17 -15.96 4.45
N ALA A 107 -0.47 -17.07 4.64
CA ALA A 107 -0.75 -17.97 5.74
C ALA A 107 -0.56 -17.27 7.11
N PRO A 108 -1.34 -17.59 8.15
CA PRO A 108 -1.21 -16.99 9.47
C PRO A 108 0.21 -16.99 10.02
N GLN A 109 0.94 -18.07 9.85
CA GLN A 109 2.33 -18.18 10.29
C GLN A 109 3.28 -17.22 9.54
N GLU A 110 3.00 -16.93 8.28
CA GLU A 110 3.78 -16.00 7.49
C GLU A 110 3.62 -14.56 7.98
N VAL A 111 2.40 -14.17 8.34
CA VAL A 111 2.13 -12.85 8.95
C VAL A 111 2.92 -12.70 10.26
N VAL A 112 2.93 -13.72 11.11
CA VAL A 112 3.69 -13.72 12.36
C VAL A 112 5.19 -13.63 12.11
N ASN A 113 5.71 -14.38 11.15
CA ASN A 113 7.13 -14.36 10.78
C ASN A 113 7.54 -12.99 10.26
N ALA A 114 6.72 -12.37 9.39
CA ALA A 114 6.95 -11.02 8.88
C ALA A 114 7.01 -9.98 10.02
N ILE A 115 6.04 -10.02 10.96
CA ILE A 115 6.03 -9.11 12.11
C ILE A 115 7.33 -9.24 12.92
N ARG A 116 7.76 -10.46 13.22
CA ARG A 116 8.98 -10.71 14.01
C ARG A 116 10.25 -10.27 13.27
N SER A 117 10.35 -10.58 11.98
CA SER A 117 11.49 -10.19 11.15
C SER A 117 11.60 -8.67 11.04
N VAL A 118 10.50 -7.99 10.77
CA VAL A 118 10.46 -6.53 10.64
C VAL A 118 10.74 -5.85 11.97
N PHE A 119 10.21 -6.38 13.07
CA PHE A 119 10.54 -5.89 14.42
C PHE A 119 12.02 -6.05 14.76
N ALA A 120 12.68 -7.11 14.28
CA ALA A 120 14.13 -7.32 14.41
C ALA A 120 14.96 -6.42 13.48
N GLY A 121 14.33 -5.52 12.71
CA GLY A 121 15.01 -4.59 11.81
C GLY A 121 15.31 -5.15 10.42
N GLN A 122 14.83 -6.35 10.11
CA GLN A 122 14.98 -6.97 8.78
C GLN A 122 13.85 -6.51 7.85
N ARG A 123 14.09 -6.53 6.55
CA ARG A 123 13.03 -6.40 5.54
C ARG A 123 12.40 -7.76 5.27
N TYR A 124 11.09 -7.77 5.05
CA TYR A 124 10.35 -8.99 4.74
C TYR A 124 9.53 -8.82 3.46
N ILE A 125 9.76 -9.71 2.50
CA ILE A 125 8.92 -9.84 1.30
C ILE A 125 8.56 -11.32 1.20
N ALA A 126 7.28 -11.64 1.01
CA ALA A 126 6.84 -13.00 0.80
C ALA A 126 7.62 -13.65 -0.37
N SER A 127 7.95 -14.92 -0.23
CA SER A 127 8.90 -15.59 -1.14
C SER A 127 8.43 -15.64 -2.60
N ASP A 128 7.14 -15.81 -2.83
CA ASP A 128 6.51 -15.78 -4.15
C ASP A 128 6.65 -14.39 -4.81
N ILE A 129 6.41 -13.33 -4.04
CA ILE A 129 6.56 -11.94 -4.48
C ILE A 129 8.03 -11.61 -4.75
N ALA A 130 8.94 -12.03 -3.86
CA ALA A 130 10.36 -11.82 -4.04
C ALA A 130 10.88 -12.53 -5.31
N GLN A 131 10.40 -13.75 -5.58
CA GLN A 131 10.72 -14.49 -6.79
C GLN A 131 10.23 -13.78 -8.05
N GLN A 132 8.99 -13.28 -8.05
CA GLN A 132 8.45 -12.50 -9.17
C GLN A 132 9.24 -11.21 -9.42
N MET A 133 9.63 -10.51 -8.35
CA MET A 133 10.48 -9.31 -8.45
C MET A 133 11.84 -9.64 -9.07
N ALA A 134 12.45 -10.76 -8.67
CA ALA A 134 13.74 -11.18 -9.22
C ALA A 134 13.63 -11.58 -10.70
N LEU A 135 12.60 -12.35 -11.07
CA LEU A 135 12.36 -12.76 -12.46
C LEU A 135 12.11 -11.56 -13.39
N SER A 136 11.39 -10.55 -12.91
CA SER A 136 11.15 -9.33 -13.70
C SER A 136 12.41 -8.49 -13.96
N GLN A 137 13.45 -8.63 -13.12
CA GLN A 137 14.75 -8.00 -13.37
C GLN A 137 15.59 -8.76 -14.38
N ILE A 138 15.40 -10.08 -14.47
CA ILE A 138 16.16 -10.95 -15.39
C ILE A 138 15.56 -10.90 -16.80
N GLU A 139 14.23 -10.83 -16.92
CA GLU A 139 13.50 -10.78 -18.20
C GLU A 139 12.60 -9.52 -18.28
N PRO A 140 13.18 -8.32 -18.40
CA PRO A 140 12.39 -7.08 -18.40
C PRO A 140 11.39 -7.01 -19.55
N GLU A 141 11.76 -7.48 -20.73
CA GLU A 141 10.92 -7.37 -21.95
C GLU A 141 9.59 -8.16 -21.88
N LYS A 142 9.51 -9.20 -21.06
CA LYS A 142 8.31 -10.05 -20.95
C LYS A 142 7.35 -9.63 -19.82
N ASN A 143 7.83 -8.86 -18.85
CA ASN A 143 7.13 -8.60 -17.60
C ASN A 143 7.08 -7.11 -17.23
N GLU A 144 7.38 -6.19 -18.15
CA GLU A 144 7.27 -4.76 -17.86
C GLU A 144 5.80 -4.34 -17.75
N SER A 145 5.36 -4.15 -16.52
CA SER A 145 4.13 -3.41 -16.28
C SER A 145 4.29 -1.98 -16.80
N PRO A 146 3.34 -1.45 -17.59
CA PRO A 146 3.42 -0.06 -18.06
C PRO A 146 3.59 0.94 -16.92
N PHE A 147 3.16 0.58 -15.72
CA PHE A 147 3.28 1.40 -14.52
C PHE A 147 4.69 1.41 -13.90
N ALA A 148 5.62 0.61 -14.39
CA ALA A 148 7.01 0.60 -13.90
C ALA A 148 7.68 1.97 -14.10
N SER A 149 7.35 2.68 -15.18
CA SER A 149 7.86 4.02 -15.50
C SER A 149 7.33 5.13 -14.58
N LEU A 150 6.25 4.87 -13.83
CA LEU A 150 5.67 5.86 -12.92
C LEU A 150 6.53 6.03 -11.67
N SER A 151 6.71 7.27 -11.23
CA SER A 151 7.23 7.55 -9.88
C SER A 151 6.22 7.11 -8.81
N GLU A 152 6.67 6.98 -7.56
CA GLU A 152 5.78 6.66 -6.43
C GLU A 152 4.60 7.64 -6.34
N ARG A 153 4.86 8.93 -6.56
CA ARG A 153 3.82 9.97 -6.49
C ARG A 153 2.82 9.88 -7.64
N GLU A 154 3.28 9.57 -8.83
CA GLU A 154 2.42 9.32 -9.98
C GLU A 154 1.57 8.07 -9.75
N LEU A 155 2.15 6.98 -9.27
CA LEU A 155 1.44 5.75 -8.93
C LEU A 155 0.37 6.00 -7.87
N GLN A 156 0.69 6.76 -6.83
CA GLN A 156 -0.26 7.13 -5.78
C GLN A 156 -1.45 7.91 -6.34
N ILE A 157 -1.18 8.96 -7.13
CA ILE A 157 -2.25 9.78 -7.74
C ILE A 157 -3.07 8.93 -8.72
N MET A 158 -2.43 8.02 -9.47
CA MET A 158 -3.11 7.05 -10.31
C MET A 158 -4.11 6.21 -9.51
N LEU A 159 -3.69 5.62 -8.40
CA LEU A 159 -4.56 4.80 -7.54
C LEU A 159 -5.74 5.61 -6.96
N MET A 160 -5.56 6.91 -6.70
CA MET A 160 -6.63 7.78 -6.24
C MET A 160 -7.62 8.11 -7.37
N ILE A 161 -7.13 8.38 -8.58
CA ILE A 161 -7.96 8.62 -9.77
C ILE A 161 -8.79 7.38 -10.11
N THR A 162 -8.18 6.19 -10.08
CA THR A 162 -8.88 4.93 -10.38
C THR A 162 -9.95 4.57 -9.35
N LYS A 163 -9.94 5.22 -8.18
CA LYS A 163 -11.02 5.19 -7.16
C LYS A 163 -12.07 6.30 -7.35
N GLY A 164 -12.05 7.02 -8.45
CA GLY A 164 -13.01 8.07 -8.75
C GLY A 164 -12.76 9.40 -8.04
N GLN A 165 -11.65 9.57 -7.32
CA GLN A 165 -11.36 10.82 -6.61
C GLN A 165 -11.09 11.97 -7.58
N LYS A 166 -11.66 13.13 -7.29
CA LYS A 166 -11.50 14.35 -8.09
C LYS A 166 -10.17 15.05 -7.76
N VAL A 167 -9.66 15.83 -8.71
CA VAL A 167 -8.40 16.58 -8.56
C VAL A 167 -8.35 17.42 -7.28
N ASN A 168 -9.48 18.07 -6.90
CA ASN A 168 -9.52 18.87 -5.68
C ASN A 168 -9.40 18.03 -4.42
N GLU A 169 -10.07 16.89 -4.36
CA GLU A 169 -9.99 15.93 -3.25
C GLU A 169 -8.57 15.40 -3.09
N ILE A 170 -7.95 14.99 -4.21
CA ILE A 170 -6.55 14.53 -4.25
C ILE A 170 -5.61 15.64 -3.76
N SER A 171 -5.84 16.89 -4.20
CA SER A 171 -5.00 18.02 -3.83
C SER A 171 -5.03 18.29 -2.32
N GLU A 172 -6.21 18.26 -1.70
CA GLU A 172 -6.41 18.42 -0.27
C GLU A 172 -5.74 17.28 0.53
N GLN A 173 -6.02 16.04 0.16
CA GLN A 173 -5.49 14.86 0.86
C GLN A 173 -3.96 14.78 0.80
N LEU A 174 -3.37 15.18 -0.32
CA LEU A 174 -1.93 15.14 -0.53
C LEU A 174 -1.20 16.43 -0.15
N ASN A 175 -1.92 17.47 0.30
CA ASN A 175 -1.41 18.82 0.54
C ASN A 175 -0.64 19.37 -0.69
N LEU A 176 -1.24 19.25 -1.86
CA LEU A 176 -0.73 19.76 -3.13
C LEU A 176 -1.68 20.82 -3.69
N SER A 177 -1.21 21.62 -4.65
CA SER A 177 -2.12 22.45 -5.44
C SER A 177 -2.84 21.60 -6.51
N PRO A 178 -4.08 21.95 -6.92
CA PRO A 178 -4.75 21.30 -8.05
C PRO A 178 -3.91 21.33 -9.35
N LYS A 179 -3.16 22.40 -9.57
CA LYS A 179 -2.21 22.53 -10.68
C LYS A 179 -1.11 21.48 -10.62
N THR A 180 -0.59 21.22 -9.42
CA THR A 180 0.44 20.19 -9.19
C THR A 180 -0.11 18.79 -9.47
N VAL A 181 -1.32 18.48 -9.00
CA VAL A 181 -2.00 17.20 -9.26
C VAL A 181 -2.19 17.01 -10.77
N ASN A 182 -2.68 18.04 -11.48
CA ASN A 182 -2.83 17.97 -12.94
C ASN A 182 -1.48 17.79 -13.65
N SER A 183 -0.39 18.40 -13.16
CA SER A 183 0.95 18.19 -13.73
C SER A 183 1.40 16.73 -13.60
N TYR A 184 1.07 16.05 -12.50
CA TYR A 184 1.31 14.62 -12.34
C TYR A 184 0.42 13.79 -13.30
N ARG A 185 -0.88 14.13 -13.45
CA ARG A 185 -1.78 13.46 -14.39
C ARG A 185 -1.27 13.51 -15.82
N TYR A 186 -0.90 14.68 -16.33
CA TYR A 186 -0.39 14.82 -17.69
C TYR A 186 0.93 14.06 -17.91
N ARG A 187 1.82 14.05 -16.91
CA ARG A 187 3.04 13.25 -16.98
C ARG A 187 2.75 11.75 -17.02
N MET A 188 1.79 11.26 -16.21
CA MET A 188 1.35 9.86 -16.26
C MET A 188 0.76 9.51 -17.62
N PHE A 189 -0.12 10.34 -18.16
CA PHE A 189 -0.73 10.10 -19.45
C PHE A 189 0.32 10.00 -20.56
N SER A 190 1.31 10.91 -20.54
CA SER A 190 2.43 10.85 -21.49
C SER A 190 3.27 9.57 -21.34
N LYS A 191 3.60 9.17 -20.11
CA LYS A 191 4.39 7.95 -19.85
C LYS A 191 3.66 6.67 -20.21
N LEU A 192 2.33 6.63 -20.00
CA LEU A 192 1.49 5.47 -20.28
C LEU A 192 0.91 5.47 -21.70
N ASN A 193 1.18 6.53 -22.49
CA ASN A 193 0.62 6.75 -23.83
C ASN A 193 -0.91 6.64 -23.85
N ILE A 194 -1.59 7.35 -22.93
CA ILE A 194 -3.05 7.41 -22.76
C ILE A 194 -3.52 8.87 -22.77
N HIS A 195 -4.82 9.10 -22.96
CA HIS A 195 -5.37 10.44 -23.15
C HIS A 195 -6.29 10.92 -22.02
N GLY A 196 -6.62 10.05 -21.03
CA GLY A 196 -7.52 10.45 -19.97
C GLY A 196 -7.71 9.42 -18.84
N ASP A 197 -8.48 9.83 -17.82
CA ASP A 197 -8.72 9.04 -16.62
C ASP A 197 -9.44 7.71 -16.90
N VAL A 198 -10.32 7.68 -17.91
CA VAL A 198 -11.05 6.47 -18.30
C VAL A 198 -10.08 5.42 -18.86
N GLU A 199 -9.19 5.82 -19.75
CA GLU A 199 -8.16 4.92 -20.30
C GLU A 199 -7.20 4.47 -19.21
N LEU A 200 -6.83 5.38 -18.27
CA LEU A 200 -6.03 5.06 -17.11
C LEU A 200 -6.68 3.96 -16.26
N THR A 201 -7.97 4.11 -15.97
CA THR A 201 -8.74 3.16 -15.17
C THR A 201 -8.84 1.80 -15.88
N HIS A 202 -9.13 1.79 -17.17
CA HIS A 202 -9.16 0.54 -17.96
C HIS A 202 -7.79 -0.16 -17.98
N LEU A 203 -6.71 0.61 -18.11
CA LEU A 203 -5.35 0.07 -18.07
C LEU A 203 -5.05 -0.53 -16.69
N ALA A 204 -5.42 0.18 -15.61
CA ALA A 204 -5.23 -0.29 -14.24
C ALA A 204 -6.02 -1.58 -13.95
N ILE A 205 -7.27 -1.68 -14.41
CA ILE A 205 -8.07 -2.91 -14.27
C ILE A 205 -7.45 -4.07 -15.04
N ARG A 206 -7.00 -3.83 -16.28
CA ARG A 206 -6.36 -4.87 -17.12
C ARG A 206 -5.11 -5.46 -16.47
N HIS A 207 -4.38 -4.65 -15.73
CA HIS A 207 -3.17 -5.06 -15.01
C HIS A 207 -3.40 -5.36 -13.52
N GLY A 208 -4.65 -5.60 -13.10
CA GLY A 208 -4.98 -6.02 -11.75
C GLY A 208 -4.71 -4.99 -10.64
N LEU A 209 -4.44 -3.72 -10.98
CA LEU A 209 -4.16 -2.66 -9.99
C LEU A 209 -5.43 -2.07 -9.35
N CYS A 210 -6.60 -2.32 -9.91
CA CYS A 210 -7.90 -2.03 -9.31
C CYS A 210 -8.94 -3.04 -9.80
N ASN A 211 -9.96 -3.29 -8.97
CA ASN A 211 -11.07 -4.17 -9.32
C ASN A 211 -12.27 -3.35 -9.79
N ALA A 212 -12.97 -3.83 -10.82
CA ALA A 212 -14.18 -3.19 -11.32
C ALA A 212 -15.29 -3.09 -10.27
N GLU A 213 -15.32 -4.01 -9.31
CA GLU A 213 -16.29 -4.03 -8.20
C GLU A 213 -16.11 -2.85 -7.23
N THR A 214 -14.89 -2.38 -7.05
CA THR A 214 -14.60 -1.23 -6.18
C THR A 214 -15.13 0.10 -6.77
N LEU A 215 -15.41 0.13 -8.06
CA LEU A 215 -15.97 1.31 -8.76
C LEU A 215 -17.51 1.38 -8.67
N LEU A 216 -18.18 0.28 -8.34
CA LEU A 216 -19.64 0.19 -8.28
C LEU A 216 -20.20 0.40 -6.85
N SER A 217 -19.33 0.51 -5.85
CA SER A 217 -19.71 0.63 -4.43
C SER A 217 -19.60 2.05 -3.86
N GLN A 218 -19.56 3.08 -4.76
CA GLN A 218 -19.55 4.50 -4.36
C GLN A 218 -20.79 5.24 -4.83
#